data_e4587fd439b0afb78a6e3837159de95e
#
_entry.id   e4587fd439b0afb78a6e3837159de95e
#
_cell.length_a   1.000
_cell.length_b   1.000
_cell.length_c   1.000
_cell.angle_alpha   90.00
_cell.angle_beta   90.00
_cell.angle_gamma   90.00
#
_symmetry.space_group_name_H-M   'P 1'
#
loop_
_entity.id
_entity.type
_entity.pdbx_description
1 polymer ?
#
loop_
_entity_poly.entity_id
_entity_poly.type
_entity_poly.pdbx_seq_one_letter_code
_entity_poly.pdbx_strand_id
1 'polypeptide(L)'
;MTTSDRPHPGPADQQVTGAFERFIGSARWFGGKGREFRLGGLDHLGWLGKGEEGVRVRIELATIEYVDGGRADVYQVPVAYYTEAQERLEHALIGQWDDPEMGPVFGYDALHDRYATAVWLEAFDTEHSDERVSFHRIPGHDLDLETHGTLFSGEQSNSSVAFGDDSLMKLFRRVTPGRNPDIEIHKVLTATDSEHVAALYGWAEASPRSDAPVEEQPAQLAMLQQFLRTASDGWDIALASVRDLFAEADLHADEVGGDFAAEAHRLGVAVAEVHDALRENFPTETWGPTELIVLVESMKTRLAAAVEIVPGLSDHADALRAVYDDVTTISEPVVVQRVHADFHLGQTLRTVRGWKIVDFEGEPAKPLSERIRPDSGWRDVAGMLRSLDYAAHAVEADVEEGAQIAYRALEWAERNRLAFLEGYIEASGRTEGDVLSRDQQVLLRAYEIDKAVYETVYETRNRPTWLAIPMSGIERLTGSSEEAQT
;
A
#
# COMPACT_ATOMS: atom_id res chain seq x y z
N MET A 1 -26.74 25.59 -15.45
CA MET A 1 -26.83 27.07 -15.53
C MET A 1 -25.56 27.64 -14.97
N THR A 2 -24.96 28.53 -15.71
CA THR A 2 -23.74 29.34 -15.54
C THR A 2 -22.43 28.57 -15.49
N THR A 3 -21.85 28.38 -16.67
CA THR A 3 -20.41 28.26 -16.87
C THR A 3 -19.75 29.49 -16.24
N SER A 4 -19.02 29.24 -15.16
CA SER A 4 -18.17 30.25 -14.51
C SER A 4 -17.15 30.74 -15.55
N ASP A 5 -17.18 32.04 -15.82
CA ASP A 5 -16.21 32.80 -16.62
C ASP A 5 -14.86 32.78 -15.85
N ARG A 6 -14.09 31.68 -15.96
CA ARG A 6 -12.68 31.71 -15.57
C ARG A 6 -11.95 32.54 -16.65
N PRO A 7 -11.14 33.53 -16.27
CA PRO A 7 -10.32 34.26 -17.24
C PRO A 7 -9.45 33.25 -18.00
N HIS A 8 -9.34 33.44 -19.32
CA HIS A 8 -8.43 32.65 -20.13
C HIS A 8 -7.01 32.79 -19.57
N PRO A 9 -6.32 31.67 -19.30
CA PRO A 9 -4.96 31.72 -18.77
C PRO A 9 -4.05 32.50 -19.71
N GLY A 10 -3.19 33.34 -19.14
CA GLY A 10 -2.20 34.10 -19.89
C GLY A 10 -1.17 33.20 -20.57
N PRO A 11 -0.35 33.70 -21.49
CA PRO A 11 0.68 32.92 -22.18
C PRO A 11 1.68 32.25 -21.22
N ALA A 12 2.04 32.91 -20.09
CA ALA A 12 2.90 32.38 -19.07
C ALA A 12 2.22 31.21 -18.34
N ASP A 13 0.94 31.32 -17.96
CA ASP A 13 0.17 30.26 -17.33
C ASP A 13 0.04 29.03 -18.25
N GLN A 14 -0.09 29.22 -19.55
CA GLN A 14 -0.15 28.15 -20.55
C GLN A 14 1.20 27.39 -20.63
N GLN A 15 2.32 28.10 -20.51
CA GLN A 15 3.65 27.49 -20.53
C GLN A 15 3.86 26.59 -19.30
N VAL A 16 3.52 27.07 -18.10
CA VAL A 16 3.59 26.30 -16.85
C VAL A 16 2.66 25.07 -16.92
N THR A 17 1.38 25.29 -17.29
CA THR A 17 0.39 24.23 -17.42
C THR A 17 0.88 23.11 -18.34
N GLY A 18 1.35 23.44 -19.54
CA GLY A 18 1.84 22.45 -20.49
C GLY A 18 3.13 21.73 -20.03
N ALA A 19 3.97 22.38 -19.22
CA ALA A 19 5.15 21.75 -18.62
C ALA A 19 4.75 20.67 -17.60
N PHE A 20 3.85 21.00 -16.68
CA PHE A 20 3.34 20.06 -15.68
C PHE A 20 2.55 18.92 -16.30
N GLU A 21 1.72 19.16 -17.30
CA GLU A 21 0.98 18.11 -18.00
C GLU A 21 1.92 17.06 -18.63
N ARG A 22 2.96 17.52 -19.34
CA ARG A 22 3.96 16.61 -19.93
C ARG A 22 4.72 15.83 -18.86
N PHE A 23 5.17 16.50 -17.81
CA PHE A 23 5.93 15.90 -16.74
C PHE A 23 5.08 14.82 -16.03
N ILE A 24 3.87 15.18 -15.57
CA ILE A 24 2.96 14.27 -14.86
C ILE A 24 2.57 13.09 -15.75
N GLY A 25 2.23 13.34 -17.02
CA GLY A 25 1.85 12.28 -17.95
C GLY A 25 2.94 11.24 -18.22
N SER A 26 4.23 11.63 -18.10
CA SER A 26 5.37 10.74 -18.25
C SER A 26 5.79 10.05 -16.94
N ALA A 27 5.35 10.55 -15.78
CA ALA A 27 5.78 10.09 -14.47
C ALA A 27 5.31 8.65 -14.17
N ARG A 28 6.17 7.85 -13.55
CA ARG A 28 5.82 6.45 -13.18
C ARG A 28 4.70 6.38 -12.16
N TRP A 29 4.67 7.32 -11.23
CA TRP A 29 3.70 7.41 -10.14
C TRP A 29 2.32 7.93 -10.57
N PHE A 30 2.16 8.39 -11.82
CA PHE A 30 0.87 8.89 -12.31
C PHE A 30 -0.14 7.76 -12.52
N GLY A 31 -1.19 7.72 -11.72
CA GLY A 31 -2.24 6.69 -11.76
C GLY A 31 -3.23 6.84 -12.93
N GLY A 32 -3.25 7.98 -13.63
CA GLY A 32 -4.15 8.24 -14.76
C GLY A 32 -3.61 7.81 -16.14
N LYS A 33 -2.63 6.90 -16.17
CA LYS A 33 -2.04 6.42 -17.42
C LYS A 33 -3.09 5.85 -18.37
N GLY A 34 -2.99 6.24 -19.65
CA GLY A 34 -3.93 5.79 -20.69
C GLY A 34 -5.25 6.58 -20.75
N ARG A 35 -5.47 7.52 -19.82
CA ARG A 35 -6.60 8.45 -19.85
C ARG A 35 -6.13 9.83 -20.36
N GLU A 36 -6.93 10.45 -21.20
CA GLU A 36 -6.71 11.83 -21.60
C GLU A 36 -7.07 12.77 -20.44
N PHE A 37 -6.16 13.68 -20.11
CA PHE A 37 -6.33 14.60 -18.98
C PHE A 37 -5.82 16.01 -19.32
N ARG A 38 -6.18 16.96 -18.48
CA ARG A 38 -5.66 18.32 -18.48
C ARG A 38 -5.37 18.79 -17.06
N LEU A 39 -4.49 19.75 -16.91
CA LEU A 39 -4.27 20.44 -15.65
C LEU A 39 -5.41 21.43 -15.39
N GLY A 40 -6.27 21.14 -14.43
CA GLY A 40 -7.39 21.99 -14.01
C GLY A 40 -6.96 23.16 -13.13
N GLY A 41 -5.78 23.08 -12.52
CA GLY A 41 -5.19 24.14 -11.69
C GLY A 41 -3.88 23.71 -11.04
N LEU A 42 -3.08 24.70 -10.67
CA LEU A 42 -1.86 24.52 -9.90
C LEU A 42 -1.98 25.39 -8.63
N ASP A 43 -1.92 24.76 -7.45
CA ASP A 43 -1.98 25.44 -6.17
C ASP A 43 -0.60 25.37 -5.53
N HIS A 44 -0.06 26.54 -5.16
CA HIS A 44 1.27 26.68 -4.59
C HIS A 44 1.18 26.64 -3.08
N LEU A 45 1.90 25.72 -2.44
CA LEU A 45 2.15 25.78 -1.02
C LEU A 45 3.31 26.73 -0.72
N GLY A 46 3.61 27.00 0.55
CA GLY A 46 4.72 27.88 0.93
C GLY A 46 6.10 27.40 0.50
N TRP A 47 7.07 28.29 0.51
CA TRP A 47 8.47 27.95 0.30
C TRP A 47 9.02 27.20 1.51
N LEU A 48 9.57 26.01 1.32
CA LEU A 48 10.14 25.22 2.42
C LEU A 48 11.47 25.79 2.94
N GLY A 49 12.17 26.58 2.13
CA GLY A 49 13.44 27.19 2.50
C GLY A 49 14.36 27.40 1.30
N LYS A 50 15.61 27.75 1.61
CA LYS A 50 16.69 27.85 0.65
C LYS A 50 17.74 26.82 0.99
N GLY A 51 18.00 25.91 0.07
CA GLY A 51 19.12 24.98 0.16
C GLY A 51 20.44 25.59 -0.29
N GLU A 52 21.48 24.82 -0.19
CA GLU A 52 22.78 25.13 -0.78
C GLU A 52 22.67 25.37 -2.30
N GLU A 53 23.68 26.02 -2.87
CA GLU A 53 23.74 26.36 -4.31
C GLU A 53 22.54 27.19 -4.82
N GLY A 54 21.78 27.83 -3.92
CA GLY A 54 20.71 28.76 -4.26
C GLY A 54 19.40 28.10 -4.69
N VAL A 55 19.23 26.79 -4.48
CA VAL A 55 17.94 26.12 -4.73
C VAL A 55 16.87 26.65 -3.80
N ARG A 56 15.68 26.88 -4.34
CA ARG A 56 14.45 27.12 -3.56
C ARG A 56 13.47 25.99 -3.82
N VAL A 57 12.79 25.53 -2.77
CA VAL A 57 11.89 24.38 -2.86
C VAL A 57 10.48 24.81 -2.49
N ARG A 58 9.53 24.43 -3.34
CA ARG A 58 8.09 24.63 -3.12
C ARG A 58 7.31 23.40 -3.54
N ILE A 59 6.24 23.10 -2.83
CA ILE A 59 5.34 22.01 -3.18
C ILE A 59 4.22 22.58 -4.05
N GLU A 60 4.03 21.98 -5.22
CA GLU A 60 2.96 22.29 -6.15
C GLU A 60 1.88 21.21 -6.09
N LEU A 61 0.63 21.61 -5.89
CA LEU A 61 -0.52 20.71 -5.94
C LEU A 61 -1.21 20.85 -7.30
N ALA A 62 -1.04 19.86 -8.16
CA ALA A 62 -1.58 19.81 -9.50
C ALA A 62 -2.94 19.10 -9.51
N THR A 63 -4.01 19.82 -9.85
CA THR A 63 -5.34 19.25 -10.04
C THR A 63 -5.46 18.69 -11.44
N ILE A 64 -5.69 17.40 -11.57
CA ILE A 64 -5.85 16.67 -12.84
C ILE A 64 -7.32 16.42 -13.11
N GLU A 65 -7.82 16.97 -14.23
CA GLU A 65 -9.17 16.74 -14.71
C GLU A 65 -9.14 15.80 -15.92
N TYR A 66 -9.91 14.72 -15.86
CA TYR A 66 -9.98 13.73 -16.93
C TYR A 66 -11.04 14.09 -17.98
N VAL A 67 -10.70 13.96 -19.25
CA VAL A 67 -11.59 14.31 -20.38
C VAL A 67 -12.79 13.36 -20.47
N ASP A 68 -12.59 12.09 -20.12
CA ASP A 68 -13.65 11.08 -20.05
C ASP A 68 -14.59 11.26 -18.85
N GLY A 69 -14.36 12.28 -18.01
CA GLY A 69 -15.13 12.60 -16.82
C GLY A 69 -14.64 11.87 -15.58
N GLY A 70 -15.42 11.99 -14.50
CA GLY A 70 -15.09 11.45 -13.20
C GLY A 70 -14.56 12.50 -12.23
N ARG A 71 -14.10 12.04 -11.06
CA ARG A 71 -13.53 12.91 -10.03
C ARG A 71 -12.12 13.34 -10.45
N ALA A 72 -11.80 14.61 -10.24
CA ALA A 72 -10.45 15.11 -10.40
C ALA A 72 -9.53 14.51 -9.32
N ASP A 73 -8.28 14.26 -9.68
CA ASP A 73 -7.22 13.87 -8.76
C ASP A 73 -6.31 15.05 -8.47
N VAL A 74 -5.73 15.08 -7.27
CA VAL A 74 -4.70 16.07 -6.90
C VAL A 74 -3.38 15.33 -6.71
N TYR A 75 -2.34 15.80 -7.39
CA TYR A 75 -0.99 15.27 -7.24
C TYR A 75 -0.05 16.33 -6.69
N GLN A 76 0.80 15.97 -5.73
CA GLN A 76 1.87 16.83 -5.32
C GLN A 76 3.12 16.63 -6.19
N VAL A 77 3.71 17.74 -6.57
CA VAL A 77 4.98 17.81 -7.29
C VAL A 77 5.90 18.77 -6.52
N PRO A 78 6.80 18.27 -5.69
CA PRO A 78 7.83 19.10 -5.09
C PRO A 78 8.76 19.62 -6.18
N VAL A 79 8.95 20.91 -6.26
CA VAL A 79 9.75 21.57 -7.31
C VAL A 79 10.96 22.24 -6.71
N ALA A 80 12.13 21.93 -7.26
CA ALA A 80 13.37 22.65 -7.06
C ALA A 80 13.50 23.74 -8.11
N TYR A 81 13.58 24.99 -7.67
CA TYR A 81 13.64 26.17 -8.52
C TYR A 81 15.07 26.72 -8.58
N TYR A 82 15.56 26.93 -9.80
CA TYR A 82 16.86 27.54 -10.08
C TYR A 82 16.72 28.66 -11.09
N THR A 83 17.53 29.71 -10.95
CA THR A 83 17.61 30.81 -11.94
C THR A 83 18.50 30.46 -13.13
N GLU A 84 19.33 29.39 -13.01
CA GLU A 84 20.20 28.89 -14.06
C GLU A 84 19.93 27.40 -14.29
N ALA A 85 20.14 26.93 -15.53
CA ALA A 85 19.96 25.54 -15.87
C ALA A 85 20.94 24.63 -15.12
N GLN A 86 20.45 23.50 -14.61
CA GLN A 86 21.22 22.50 -13.89
C GLN A 86 21.43 21.25 -14.77
N GLU A 87 22.57 21.12 -15.43
CA GLU A 87 22.88 19.97 -16.30
C GLU A 87 22.73 18.63 -15.57
N ARG A 88 23.09 18.57 -14.28
CA ARG A 88 22.97 17.37 -13.44
C ARG A 88 21.53 16.91 -13.21
N LEU A 89 20.54 17.79 -13.43
CA LEU A 89 19.11 17.54 -13.22
C LEU A 89 18.31 17.51 -14.55
N GLU A 90 18.97 17.47 -15.71
CA GLU A 90 18.29 17.48 -17.01
C GLU A 90 17.20 16.40 -17.11
N HIS A 91 17.46 15.20 -16.56
CA HIS A 91 16.54 14.07 -16.52
C HIS A 91 15.28 14.31 -15.65
N ALA A 92 15.31 15.28 -14.75
CA ALA A 92 14.25 15.65 -13.82
C ALA A 92 13.61 17.00 -14.16
N LEU A 93 13.94 17.60 -15.31
CA LEU A 93 13.42 18.89 -15.73
C LEU A 93 11.91 18.82 -15.99
N ILE A 94 11.15 19.63 -15.25
CA ILE A 94 9.71 19.86 -15.48
C ILE A 94 9.53 20.86 -16.62
N GLY A 95 10.26 21.98 -16.54
CA GLY A 95 10.22 23.02 -17.56
C GLY A 95 10.91 24.32 -17.15
N GLN A 96 10.70 25.34 -17.98
CA GLN A 96 11.17 26.71 -17.74
C GLN A 96 9.98 27.65 -17.88
N TRP A 97 9.89 28.64 -16.96
CA TRP A 97 8.82 29.64 -16.97
C TRP A 97 9.23 30.90 -16.16
N ASP A 98 8.40 31.92 -16.23
CA ASP A 98 8.54 33.10 -15.37
C ASP A 98 7.73 32.92 -14.09
N ASP A 99 8.41 32.75 -12.95
CA ASP A 99 7.78 32.70 -11.64
C ASP A 99 7.52 34.14 -11.13
N PRO A 100 6.33 34.42 -10.54
CA PRO A 100 5.99 35.77 -10.09
C PRO A 100 6.94 36.36 -9.06
N GLU A 101 7.61 35.53 -8.25
CA GLU A 101 8.52 35.99 -7.20
C GLU A 101 10.00 35.95 -7.61
N MET A 102 10.38 35.00 -8.48
CA MET A 102 11.76 34.74 -8.84
C MET A 102 12.15 35.22 -10.23
N GLY A 103 11.17 35.55 -11.10
CA GLY A 103 11.41 35.81 -12.53
C GLY A 103 11.66 34.51 -13.31
N PRO A 104 12.51 34.54 -14.36
CA PRO A 104 12.81 33.32 -15.15
C PRO A 104 13.44 32.23 -14.32
N VAL A 105 12.84 31.03 -14.34
CA VAL A 105 13.30 29.87 -13.54
C VAL A 105 13.27 28.59 -14.35
N PHE A 106 14.10 27.66 -13.94
CA PHE A 106 14.07 26.26 -14.30
C PHE A 106 13.51 25.46 -13.12
N GLY A 107 12.40 24.73 -13.33
CA GLY A 107 11.78 23.86 -12.34
C GLY A 107 12.15 22.40 -12.59
N TYR A 108 12.59 21.72 -11.53
CA TYR A 108 12.96 20.29 -11.55
C TYR A 108 12.17 19.54 -10.49
N ASP A 109 11.91 18.24 -10.67
CA ASP A 109 11.41 17.40 -9.58
C ASP A 109 12.45 17.39 -8.44
N ALA A 110 12.06 17.99 -7.32
CA ALA A 110 12.94 18.21 -6.18
C ALA A 110 13.50 16.93 -5.58
N LEU A 111 12.84 15.79 -5.76
CA LEU A 111 13.28 14.52 -5.20
C LEU A 111 14.54 13.94 -5.89
N HIS A 112 14.86 14.44 -7.09
CA HIS A 112 16.09 14.09 -7.81
C HIS A 112 17.29 14.97 -7.42
N ASP A 113 17.05 16.01 -6.61
CA ASP A 113 18.08 16.96 -6.22
C ASP A 113 18.47 16.83 -4.75
N ARG A 114 19.73 16.46 -4.50
CA ARG A 114 20.27 16.31 -3.16
C ARG A 114 20.14 17.58 -2.31
N TYR A 115 20.26 18.76 -2.91
CA TYR A 115 20.14 20.04 -2.19
C TYR A 115 18.68 20.36 -1.87
N ALA A 116 17.76 19.99 -2.74
CA ALA A 116 16.33 20.13 -2.49
C ALA A 116 15.82 19.12 -1.45
N THR A 117 16.30 17.86 -1.50
CA THR A 117 15.93 16.86 -0.47
C THR A 117 16.47 17.22 0.92
N ALA A 118 17.66 17.88 0.99
CA ALA A 118 18.16 18.40 2.26
C ALA A 118 17.24 19.48 2.87
N VAL A 119 16.62 20.34 2.03
CA VAL A 119 15.61 21.32 2.50
C VAL A 119 14.40 20.64 3.13
N TRP A 120 13.96 19.50 2.58
CA TRP A 120 12.89 18.71 3.18
C TRP A 120 13.28 18.16 4.55
N LEU A 121 14.48 17.62 4.68
CA LEU A 121 14.97 17.08 5.95
C LEU A 121 15.11 18.18 7.02
N GLU A 122 15.63 19.33 6.63
CA GLU A 122 15.69 20.52 7.50
C GLU A 122 14.29 21.01 7.90
N ALA A 123 13.30 20.97 6.99
CA ALA A 123 11.93 21.34 7.30
C ALA A 123 11.30 20.38 8.32
N PHE A 124 11.62 19.10 8.29
CA PHE A 124 11.25 18.18 9.36
C PHE A 124 11.96 18.52 10.67
N ASP A 125 13.27 18.72 10.65
CA ASP A 125 14.04 18.96 11.87
C ASP A 125 13.62 20.23 12.59
N THR A 126 13.35 21.29 11.85
CA THR A 126 12.91 22.59 12.40
C THR A 126 11.40 22.68 12.66
N GLU A 127 10.64 21.62 12.37
CA GLU A 127 9.16 21.63 12.41
C GLU A 127 8.60 22.85 11.65
N HIS A 128 9.11 23.05 10.42
CA HIS A 128 8.71 24.18 9.57
C HIS A 128 7.18 24.27 9.47
N SER A 129 6.65 25.47 9.67
CA SER A 129 5.21 25.71 9.56
C SER A 129 4.93 27.10 9.02
N ASP A 130 4.03 27.18 8.03
CA ASP A 130 3.44 28.42 7.53
C ASP A 130 1.91 28.30 7.42
N GLU A 131 1.26 29.19 6.69
CA GLU A 131 -0.20 29.19 6.54
C GLU A 131 -0.71 27.95 5.77
N ARG A 132 0.11 27.32 4.94
CA ARG A 132 -0.30 26.32 3.97
C ARG A 132 0.35 24.94 4.17
N VAL A 133 1.51 24.86 4.81
CA VAL A 133 2.22 23.60 5.05
C VAL A 133 2.77 23.56 6.48
N SER A 134 2.69 22.38 7.08
CA SER A 134 3.23 22.14 8.42
C SER A 134 3.97 20.82 8.47
N PHE A 135 5.13 20.83 9.10
CA PHE A 135 5.94 19.65 9.39
C PHE A 135 5.85 19.34 10.87
N HIS A 136 5.74 18.09 11.19
CA HIS A 136 5.59 17.61 12.56
C HIS A 136 6.65 16.56 12.86
N ARG A 137 7.23 16.62 14.05
CA ARG A 137 8.20 15.67 14.57
C ARG A 137 7.61 14.81 15.69
N ILE A 138 8.06 13.56 15.76
CA ILE A 138 7.91 12.72 16.95
C ILE A 138 9.24 12.80 17.71
N PRO A 139 9.22 13.22 18.99
CA PRO A 139 10.45 13.31 19.79
C PRO A 139 11.10 11.94 20.01
N GLY A 140 12.42 11.93 20.21
CA GLY A 140 13.17 10.72 20.60
C GLY A 140 14.17 10.23 19.56
N HIS A 141 14.25 10.90 18.40
CA HIS A 141 15.24 10.60 17.38
C HIS A 141 15.85 11.90 16.83
N ASP A 142 17.17 11.99 16.76
CA ASP A 142 17.90 13.10 16.16
C ASP A 142 18.19 12.78 14.69
N LEU A 143 17.78 13.65 13.76
CA LEU A 143 18.02 13.47 12.34
C LEU A 143 19.45 13.81 11.96
N ASP A 144 20.06 13.01 11.10
CA ASP A 144 21.37 13.31 10.52
C ASP A 144 21.20 14.27 9.33
N LEU A 145 21.36 15.56 9.57
CA LEU A 145 21.19 16.61 8.56
C LEU A 145 22.37 16.74 7.58
N GLU A 146 23.49 16.05 7.82
CA GLU A 146 24.65 16.06 6.91
C GLU A 146 24.54 15.03 5.81
N THR A 147 23.47 14.23 5.81
CA THR A 147 23.24 13.22 4.78
C THR A 147 22.56 13.79 3.54
N HIS A 148 22.68 13.06 2.45
CA HIS A 148 22.01 13.40 1.19
C HIS A 148 20.87 12.45 0.91
N GLY A 149 19.76 13.00 0.40
CA GLY A 149 18.63 12.21 -0.06
C GLY A 149 18.97 11.37 -1.30
N THR A 150 18.59 10.10 -1.28
CA THR A 150 18.68 9.18 -2.43
C THR A 150 17.27 8.68 -2.77
N LEU A 151 16.80 9.01 -3.98
CA LEU A 151 15.48 8.59 -4.45
C LEU A 151 15.50 7.12 -4.86
N PHE A 152 14.55 6.32 -4.36
CA PHE A 152 14.31 4.96 -4.83
C PHE A 152 13.53 4.93 -6.15
N SER A 153 13.95 4.07 -7.07
CA SER A 153 13.39 4.01 -8.44
C SER A 153 12.23 3.02 -8.61
N GLY A 154 11.89 2.24 -7.58
CA GLY A 154 11.00 1.08 -7.69
C GLY A 154 9.51 1.34 -7.43
N GLU A 155 9.14 2.42 -6.78
CA GLU A 155 7.76 2.68 -6.37
C GLU A 155 6.88 3.19 -7.53
N GLN A 156 5.59 2.80 -7.49
CA GLN A 156 4.64 3.13 -8.57
C GLN A 156 3.60 4.19 -8.16
N SER A 157 3.22 4.32 -6.88
CA SER A 157 2.18 5.26 -6.42
C SER A 157 2.72 6.41 -5.59
N ASN A 158 3.81 6.17 -4.87
CA ASN A 158 4.51 7.11 -3.98
C ASN A 158 5.94 7.35 -4.48
N SER A 159 6.71 8.14 -3.74
CA SER A 159 8.14 8.29 -3.98
C SER A 159 8.87 8.25 -2.65
N SER A 160 9.89 7.39 -2.52
CA SER A 160 10.69 7.25 -1.31
C SER A 160 12.09 7.79 -1.48
N VAL A 161 12.53 8.59 -0.49
CA VAL A 161 13.87 9.17 -0.42
C VAL A 161 14.53 8.71 0.86
N ALA A 162 15.65 7.98 0.75
CA ALA A 162 16.47 7.63 1.91
C ALA A 162 17.47 8.75 2.21
N PHE A 163 17.61 9.08 3.47
CA PHE A 163 18.63 9.99 4.00
C PHE A 163 19.67 9.17 4.75
N GLY A 164 20.79 8.94 4.07
CA GLY A 164 21.84 8.06 4.59
C GLY A 164 21.34 6.67 4.93
N ASP A 165 21.71 6.19 6.11
CA ASP A 165 21.31 4.91 6.67
C ASP A 165 20.24 5.04 7.77
N ASP A 166 19.75 6.25 8.00
CA ASP A 166 18.99 6.65 9.17
C ASP A 166 17.48 6.71 8.91
N SER A 167 17.06 7.51 7.95
CA SER A 167 15.66 7.81 7.76
C SER A 167 15.20 7.66 6.31
N LEU A 168 13.92 7.36 6.13
CA LEU A 168 13.23 7.22 4.86
C LEU A 168 12.02 8.15 4.85
N MET A 169 11.97 9.05 3.87
CA MET A 169 10.77 9.85 3.58
C MET A 169 9.95 9.15 2.52
N LYS A 170 8.69 8.83 2.82
CA LYS A 170 7.67 8.39 1.86
C LYS A 170 6.79 9.58 1.50
N LEU A 171 6.83 10.01 0.26
CA LEU A 171 6.06 11.13 -0.27
C LEU A 171 4.85 10.61 -1.03
N PHE A 172 3.66 11.03 -0.62
CA PHE A 172 2.38 10.59 -1.21
C PHE A 172 2.08 11.43 -2.46
N ARG A 173 2.40 10.90 -3.64
CA ARG A 173 2.19 11.64 -4.90
C ARG A 173 0.73 12.04 -5.14
N ARG A 174 -0.21 11.14 -4.88
CA ARG A 174 -1.64 11.46 -4.94
C ARG A 174 -2.12 11.97 -3.58
N VAL A 175 -2.58 13.21 -3.55
CA VAL A 175 -3.01 13.89 -2.33
C VAL A 175 -4.51 13.73 -2.14
N THR A 176 -4.91 13.27 -0.97
CA THR A 176 -6.33 13.12 -0.60
C THR A 176 -6.56 13.85 0.73
N PRO A 177 -7.56 14.75 0.82
CA PRO A 177 -7.92 15.38 2.08
C PRO A 177 -8.30 14.33 3.15
N GLY A 178 -7.83 14.54 4.38
CA GLY A 178 -8.02 13.65 5.50
C GLY A 178 -6.72 13.01 5.99
N ARG A 179 -6.85 12.23 7.06
CA ARG A 179 -5.71 11.56 7.68
C ARG A 179 -5.32 10.32 6.88
N ASN A 180 -4.04 10.21 6.56
CA ASN A 180 -3.50 9.05 5.89
C ASN A 180 -3.41 7.87 6.88
N PRO A 181 -4.01 6.70 6.59
CA PRO A 181 -4.01 5.55 7.50
C PRO A 181 -2.60 5.03 7.81
N ASP A 182 -1.66 5.13 6.87
CA ASP A 182 -0.27 4.72 7.09
C ASP A 182 0.39 5.55 8.19
N ILE A 183 0.22 6.88 8.16
CA ILE A 183 0.73 7.77 9.21
C ILE A 183 0.01 7.52 10.54
N GLU A 184 -1.31 7.38 10.55
CA GLU A 184 -2.06 7.15 11.79
C GLU A 184 -1.65 5.85 12.49
N ILE A 185 -1.51 4.76 11.73
CA ILE A 185 -1.12 3.46 12.26
C ILE A 185 0.33 3.50 12.74
N HIS A 186 1.27 4.01 11.94
CA HIS A 186 2.66 4.13 12.35
C HIS A 186 2.82 5.01 13.62
N LYS A 187 2.03 6.10 13.73
CA LYS A 187 2.04 6.94 14.93
C LYS A 187 1.66 6.18 16.19
N VAL A 188 0.61 5.37 16.11
CA VAL A 188 0.15 4.54 17.24
C VAL A 188 1.17 3.46 17.56
N LEU A 189 1.61 2.70 16.56
CA LEU A 189 2.55 1.59 16.76
C LEU A 189 3.93 2.09 17.23
N THR A 190 4.38 3.28 16.81
CA THR A 190 5.58 3.90 17.36
C THR A 190 5.39 4.32 18.82
N ALA A 191 4.24 4.89 19.16
CA ALA A 191 3.95 5.32 20.54
C ALA A 191 3.81 4.16 21.53
N THR A 192 3.49 2.96 21.04
CA THR A 192 3.42 1.72 21.83
C THR A 192 4.71 0.89 21.76
N ASP A 193 5.80 1.44 21.21
CA ASP A 193 7.09 0.77 21.04
C ASP A 193 6.98 -0.59 20.30
N SER A 194 6.08 -0.69 19.33
CA SER A 194 5.92 -1.91 18.54
C SER A 194 7.20 -2.23 17.76
N GLU A 195 7.68 -3.47 17.91
CA GLU A 195 8.83 -3.96 17.14
C GLU A 195 8.48 -4.33 15.69
N HIS A 196 7.20 -4.23 15.29
CA HIS A 196 6.71 -4.73 13.99
C HIS A 196 6.50 -3.65 12.93
N VAL A 197 6.94 -2.42 13.18
CA VAL A 197 6.94 -1.33 12.17
C VAL A 197 8.27 -0.58 12.18
N ALA A 198 8.51 0.17 11.12
CA ALA A 198 9.52 1.24 11.15
C ALA A 198 9.01 2.36 12.06
N ALA A 199 9.84 2.86 12.97
CA ALA A 199 9.43 3.98 13.83
C ALA A 199 9.12 5.22 13.00
N LEU A 200 7.98 5.87 13.27
CA LEU A 200 7.63 7.14 12.64
C LEU A 200 8.42 8.27 13.31
N TYR A 201 9.11 9.08 12.51
CA TYR A 201 9.88 10.24 12.99
C TYR A 201 9.14 11.56 12.79
N GLY A 202 8.22 11.63 11.81
CA GLY A 202 7.44 12.82 11.54
C GLY A 202 6.52 12.68 10.32
N TRP A 203 5.75 13.75 10.06
CA TRP A 203 4.92 13.84 8.85
C TRP A 203 4.77 15.30 8.42
N ALA A 204 4.44 15.51 7.15
CA ALA A 204 4.11 16.81 6.58
C ALA A 204 2.66 16.82 6.10
N GLU A 205 1.99 17.96 6.30
CA GLU A 205 0.59 18.13 5.86
C GLU A 205 0.34 19.51 5.25
N ALA A 206 -0.57 19.57 4.29
CA ALA A 206 -1.08 20.80 3.71
C ALA A 206 -2.37 21.22 4.40
N SER A 207 -2.44 22.48 4.81
CA SER A 207 -3.68 23.09 5.29
C SER A 207 -4.62 23.39 4.11
N PRO A 208 -5.95 23.29 4.30
CA PRO A 208 -6.91 23.72 3.32
C PRO A 208 -6.69 25.21 2.93
N ARG A 209 -7.12 25.57 1.75
CA ARG A 209 -7.10 26.98 1.30
C ARG A 209 -8.05 27.81 2.17
N SER A 210 -7.77 29.10 2.30
CA SER A 210 -8.63 30.02 3.06
C SER A 210 -10.04 30.17 2.50
N ASP A 211 -10.24 29.87 1.21
CA ASP A 211 -11.52 29.87 0.49
C ASP A 211 -12.17 28.47 0.42
N ALA A 212 -11.54 27.46 1.02
CA ALA A 212 -12.05 26.10 1.06
C ALA A 212 -13.29 25.98 1.98
N PRO A 213 -14.15 24.98 1.77
CA PRO A 213 -15.22 24.67 2.72
C PRO A 213 -14.67 24.45 4.12
N VAL A 214 -15.40 24.90 5.14
CA VAL A 214 -14.99 24.77 6.56
C VAL A 214 -14.80 23.30 6.99
N GLU A 215 -15.38 22.38 6.26
CA GLU A 215 -15.33 20.93 6.52
C GLU A 215 -14.12 20.27 5.84
N GLU A 216 -13.35 20.99 5.00
CA GLU A 216 -12.19 20.44 4.34
C GLU A 216 -11.07 20.16 5.35
N GLN A 217 -10.60 18.93 5.36
CA GLN A 217 -9.54 18.49 6.26
C GLN A 217 -8.16 18.74 5.66
N PRO A 218 -7.12 18.94 6.49
CA PRO A 218 -5.73 18.92 6.02
C PRO A 218 -5.43 17.64 5.23
N ALA A 219 -4.52 17.73 4.28
CA ALA A 219 -4.07 16.59 3.51
C ALA A 219 -2.63 16.25 3.86
N GLN A 220 -2.36 15.00 4.18
CA GLN A 220 -1.01 14.57 4.51
C GLN A 220 -0.19 14.33 3.24
N LEU A 221 1.03 14.87 3.22
CA LEU A 221 1.90 14.96 2.04
C LEU A 221 3.04 13.96 2.07
N ALA A 222 3.61 13.73 3.24
CA ALA A 222 4.74 12.83 3.42
C ALA A 222 4.81 12.31 4.84
N MET A 223 5.48 11.17 5.02
CA MET A 223 5.92 10.67 6.31
C MET A 223 7.45 10.48 6.31
N LEU A 224 8.08 10.71 7.43
CA LEU A 224 9.48 10.41 7.69
C LEU A 224 9.55 9.31 8.74
N GLN A 225 10.25 8.23 8.44
CA GLN A 225 10.32 7.05 9.28
C GLN A 225 11.74 6.46 9.33
N GLN A 226 11.97 5.52 10.22
CA GLN A 226 13.19 4.74 10.29
C GLN A 226 13.48 4.04 8.95
N PHE A 227 14.71 4.15 8.47
CA PHE A 227 15.14 3.42 7.31
C PHE A 227 15.63 2.01 7.69
N LEU A 228 14.95 0.99 7.17
CA LEU A 228 15.25 -0.42 7.42
C LEU A 228 16.26 -0.95 6.37
N ARG A 229 17.44 -0.35 6.29
CA ARG A 229 18.44 -0.58 5.23
C ARG A 229 18.82 -2.05 5.01
N THR A 230 18.92 -2.83 6.08
CA THR A 230 19.34 -4.25 6.00
C THR A 230 18.16 -5.22 5.98
N ALA A 231 16.96 -4.71 5.74
CA ALA A 231 15.78 -5.56 5.62
C ALA A 231 15.79 -6.30 4.27
N SER A 232 15.27 -7.52 4.30
CA SER A 232 14.99 -8.30 3.10
C SER A 232 13.49 -8.32 2.87
N ASP A 233 13.07 -8.19 1.63
CA ASP A 233 11.66 -8.26 1.23
C ASP A 233 11.09 -9.66 1.51
N GLY A 234 9.91 -9.73 2.12
CA GLY A 234 9.28 -10.99 2.51
C GLY A 234 8.89 -11.85 1.31
N TRP A 235 8.48 -11.21 0.22
CA TRP A 235 8.19 -11.91 -1.03
C TRP A 235 9.46 -12.55 -1.61
N ASP A 236 10.55 -11.82 -1.66
CA ASP A 236 11.82 -12.33 -2.19
C ASP A 236 12.36 -13.52 -1.38
N ILE A 237 12.23 -13.46 -0.04
CA ILE A 237 12.64 -14.58 0.84
C ILE A 237 11.77 -15.81 0.59
N ALA A 238 10.46 -15.64 0.47
CA ALA A 238 9.55 -16.73 0.18
C ALA A 238 9.85 -17.37 -1.17
N LEU A 239 10.06 -16.56 -2.23
CA LEU A 239 10.47 -17.08 -3.54
C LEU A 239 11.82 -17.81 -3.50
N ALA A 240 12.78 -17.34 -2.71
CA ALA A 240 14.05 -18.02 -2.53
C ALA A 240 13.85 -19.42 -1.92
N SER A 241 13.04 -19.52 -0.86
CA SER A 241 12.69 -20.80 -0.22
C SER A 241 12.01 -21.79 -1.20
N VAL A 242 11.08 -21.30 -2.04
CA VAL A 242 10.43 -22.14 -3.07
C VAL A 242 11.46 -22.62 -4.10
N ARG A 243 12.37 -21.75 -4.56
CA ARG A 243 13.41 -22.12 -5.52
C ARG A 243 14.36 -23.17 -4.96
N ASP A 244 14.73 -23.05 -3.67
CA ASP A 244 15.57 -24.03 -2.99
C ASP A 244 14.89 -25.40 -2.96
N LEU A 245 13.57 -25.46 -2.63
CA LEU A 245 12.80 -26.69 -2.67
C LEU A 245 12.74 -27.30 -4.09
N PHE A 246 12.52 -26.48 -5.12
CA PHE A 246 12.42 -26.98 -6.49
C PHE A 246 13.78 -27.44 -7.05
N ALA A 247 14.89 -26.86 -6.58
CA ALA A 247 16.23 -27.32 -6.93
C ALA A 247 16.53 -28.74 -6.37
N GLU A 248 15.88 -29.11 -5.26
CA GLU A 248 16.01 -30.39 -4.59
C GLU A 248 14.65 -31.11 -4.47
N ALA A 249 13.89 -31.18 -5.59
CA ALA A 249 12.52 -31.64 -5.62
C ALA A 249 12.32 -33.11 -5.16
N ASP A 250 13.40 -33.86 -4.96
CA ASP A 250 13.35 -35.19 -4.33
C ASP A 250 13.15 -35.12 -2.80
N LEU A 251 13.44 -33.94 -2.18
CA LEU A 251 13.24 -33.71 -0.75
C LEU A 251 11.86 -33.10 -0.47
N HIS A 252 11.41 -33.26 0.78
CA HIS A 252 10.24 -32.58 1.30
C HIS A 252 10.58 -31.16 1.78
N ALA A 253 9.57 -30.29 1.94
CA ALA A 253 9.78 -28.91 2.32
C ALA A 253 10.48 -28.73 3.67
N ASP A 254 10.31 -29.67 4.61
CA ASP A 254 10.96 -29.70 5.92
C ASP A 254 12.38 -30.29 5.92
N GLU A 255 12.80 -30.90 4.82
CA GLU A 255 14.13 -31.51 4.65
C GLU A 255 15.11 -30.55 3.96
N VAL A 256 14.61 -29.52 3.31
CA VAL A 256 15.43 -28.52 2.56
C VAL A 256 15.91 -27.43 3.50
N GLY A 257 17.19 -27.03 3.37
CA GLY A 257 17.80 -26.02 4.24
C GLY A 257 17.18 -24.61 4.18
N GLY A 258 16.35 -24.33 3.19
CA GLY A 258 15.62 -23.09 2.99
C GLY A 258 14.18 -23.11 3.48
N ASP A 259 13.79 -24.01 4.39
CA ASP A 259 12.41 -24.10 4.92
C ASP A 259 11.92 -22.78 5.52
N PHE A 260 10.82 -22.24 4.98
CA PHE A 260 10.24 -20.96 5.38
C PHE A 260 9.27 -21.05 6.56
N ALA A 261 8.89 -22.26 7.02
CA ALA A 261 7.83 -22.43 8.00
C ALA A 261 8.09 -21.69 9.32
N ALA A 262 9.33 -21.72 9.83
CA ALA A 262 9.68 -20.97 11.04
C ALA A 262 9.58 -19.43 10.84
N GLU A 263 9.83 -18.92 9.64
CA GLU A 263 9.64 -17.50 9.33
C GLU A 263 8.16 -17.17 9.15
N ALA A 264 7.37 -18.05 8.52
CA ALA A 264 5.92 -17.91 8.41
C ALA A 264 5.25 -17.87 9.79
N HIS A 265 5.66 -18.75 10.72
CA HIS A 265 5.18 -18.73 12.10
C HIS A 265 5.49 -17.39 12.79
N ARG A 266 6.75 -16.92 12.73
CA ARG A 266 7.14 -15.60 13.30
C ARG A 266 6.38 -14.44 12.69
N LEU A 267 6.07 -14.52 11.40
CA LEU A 267 5.23 -13.52 10.72
C LEU A 267 3.80 -13.55 11.25
N GLY A 268 3.24 -14.75 11.49
CA GLY A 268 1.93 -14.91 12.12
C GLY A 268 1.86 -14.25 13.50
N VAL A 269 2.88 -14.48 14.33
CA VAL A 269 3.03 -13.80 15.64
C VAL A 269 3.05 -12.29 15.48
N ALA A 270 3.88 -11.77 14.57
CA ALA A 270 4.00 -10.32 14.33
C ALA A 270 2.67 -9.67 13.93
N VAL A 271 1.89 -10.33 13.07
CA VAL A 271 0.57 -9.84 12.63
C VAL A 271 -0.42 -9.82 13.79
N ALA A 272 -0.44 -10.86 14.62
CA ALA A 272 -1.30 -10.91 15.80
C ALA A 272 -0.99 -9.78 16.79
N GLU A 273 0.28 -9.53 17.08
CA GLU A 273 0.72 -8.46 17.97
C GLU A 273 0.38 -7.07 17.41
N VAL A 274 0.49 -6.87 16.10
CA VAL A 274 0.05 -5.62 15.44
C VAL A 274 -1.48 -5.49 15.54
N HIS A 275 -2.25 -6.55 15.26
CA HIS A 275 -3.71 -6.50 15.40
C HIS A 275 -4.14 -6.20 16.82
N ASP A 276 -3.47 -6.72 17.83
CA ASP A 276 -3.76 -6.44 19.24
C ASP A 276 -3.47 -4.98 19.57
N ALA A 277 -2.32 -4.46 19.15
CA ALA A 277 -1.99 -3.04 19.34
C ALA A 277 -2.99 -2.10 18.62
N LEU A 278 -3.43 -2.46 17.42
CA LEU A 278 -4.46 -1.69 16.70
C LEU A 278 -5.82 -1.77 17.42
N ARG A 279 -6.20 -2.92 17.94
CA ARG A 279 -7.47 -3.09 18.68
C ARG A 279 -7.51 -2.29 19.97
N GLU A 280 -6.37 -2.17 20.65
CA GLU A 280 -6.27 -1.42 21.90
C GLU A 280 -6.28 0.10 21.70
N ASN A 281 -5.82 0.58 20.54
CA ASN A 281 -5.57 2.01 20.33
C ASN A 281 -6.50 2.68 19.30
N PHE A 282 -7.26 1.92 18.51
CA PHE A 282 -8.27 2.44 17.60
C PHE A 282 -9.68 2.01 18.02
N PRO A 283 -10.72 2.75 17.60
CA PRO A 283 -12.10 2.32 17.82
C PRO A 283 -12.34 0.92 17.23
N THR A 284 -13.02 0.08 17.99
CA THR A 284 -13.52 -1.22 17.56
C THR A 284 -15.03 -1.20 17.44
N GLU A 285 -15.56 -2.04 16.57
CA GLU A 285 -16.98 -2.27 16.41
C GLU A 285 -17.28 -3.75 16.57
N THR A 286 -18.56 -4.08 16.70
CA THR A 286 -19.01 -5.47 16.78
C THR A 286 -20.05 -5.70 15.71
N TRP A 287 -19.77 -6.64 14.80
CA TRP A 287 -20.72 -7.05 13.80
C TRP A 287 -21.62 -8.15 14.32
N GLY A 288 -22.92 -7.91 14.21
CA GLY A 288 -23.97 -8.90 14.42
C GLY A 288 -24.51 -9.43 13.07
N PRO A 289 -25.66 -10.12 13.12
CA PRO A 289 -26.26 -10.70 11.91
C PRO A 289 -26.53 -9.70 10.78
N THR A 290 -26.86 -8.46 11.13
CA THR A 290 -27.17 -7.42 10.13
C THR A 290 -25.92 -7.02 9.34
N GLU A 291 -24.82 -6.77 10.02
CA GLU A 291 -23.53 -6.39 9.42
C GLU A 291 -22.94 -7.54 8.61
N LEU A 292 -23.08 -8.79 9.09
CA LEU A 292 -22.66 -9.99 8.35
C LEU A 292 -23.46 -10.19 7.06
N ILE A 293 -24.76 -9.91 7.05
CA ILE A 293 -25.57 -9.91 5.82
C ILE A 293 -25.05 -8.85 4.84
N VAL A 294 -24.72 -7.64 5.31
CA VAL A 294 -24.16 -6.57 4.46
C VAL A 294 -22.82 -7.00 3.87
N LEU A 295 -21.96 -7.64 4.65
CA LEU A 295 -20.68 -8.20 4.17
C LEU A 295 -20.90 -9.22 3.05
N VAL A 296 -21.80 -10.20 3.27
CA VAL A 296 -22.15 -11.24 2.30
C VAL A 296 -22.68 -10.64 1.00
N GLU A 297 -23.61 -9.70 1.06
CA GLU A 297 -24.15 -9.05 -0.13
C GLU A 297 -23.09 -8.25 -0.91
N SER A 298 -22.15 -7.65 -0.19
CA SER A 298 -20.99 -6.98 -0.81
C SER A 298 -20.08 -7.98 -1.54
N MET A 299 -19.76 -9.14 -0.93
CA MET A 299 -18.97 -10.20 -1.55
C MET A 299 -19.69 -10.77 -2.78
N LYS A 300 -20.99 -11.06 -2.69
CA LYS A 300 -21.80 -11.53 -3.83
C LYS A 300 -21.84 -10.52 -4.98
N THR A 301 -21.90 -9.23 -4.66
CA THR A 301 -21.89 -8.16 -5.68
C THR A 301 -20.54 -8.14 -6.43
N ARG A 302 -19.41 -8.27 -5.71
CA ARG A 302 -18.07 -8.38 -6.32
C ARG A 302 -17.96 -9.64 -7.18
N LEU A 303 -18.42 -10.78 -6.69
CA LEU A 303 -18.45 -12.04 -7.46
C LEU A 303 -19.25 -11.88 -8.76
N ALA A 304 -20.45 -11.29 -8.69
CA ALA A 304 -21.26 -11.08 -9.89
C ALA A 304 -20.54 -10.22 -10.94
N ALA A 305 -19.88 -9.15 -10.49
CA ALA A 305 -19.07 -8.30 -11.37
C ALA A 305 -17.83 -9.05 -11.92
N ALA A 306 -17.21 -9.92 -11.12
CA ALA A 306 -16.07 -10.72 -11.55
C ALA A 306 -16.44 -11.77 -12.61
N VAL A 307 -17.59 -12.43 -12.48
CA VAL A 307 -18.11 -13.41 -13.46
C VAL A 307 -18.30 -12.78 -14.84
N GLU A 308 -18.71 -11.51 -14.92
CA GLU A 308 -18.83 -10.81 -16.21
C GLU A 308 -17.46 -10.57 -16.89
N ILE A 309 -16.37 -10.53 -16.13
CA ILE A 309 -15.02 -10.25 -16.62
C ILE A 309 -14.24 -11.56 -16.86
N VAL A 310 -14.46 -12.57 -16.02
CA VAL A 310 -13.73 -13.85 -16.01
C VAL A 310 -14.71 -15.00 -16.24
N PRO A 311 -14.93 -15.43 -17.48
CA PRO A 311 -15.96 -16.43 -17.80
C PRO A 311 -15.82 -17.76 -17.03
N GLY A 312 -14.59 -18.21 -16.76
CA GLY A 312 -14.32 -19.43 -15.98
C GLY A 312 -14.86 -19.42 -14.55
N LEU A 313 -15.14 -18.25 -13.98
CA LEU A 313 -15.78 -18.16 -12.66
C LEU A 313 -17.24 -18.61 -12.65
N SER A 314 -17.92 -18.61 -13.78
CA SER A 314 -19.34 -19.02 -13.88
C SER A 314 -19.57 -20.44 -13.36
N ASP A 315 -18.62 -21.34 -13.60
CA ASP A 315 -18.72 -22.76 -13.23
C ASP A 315 -18.62 -22.97 -11.71
N HIS A 316 -17.98 -22.03 -11.01
CA HIS A 316 -17.80 -22.05 -9.56
C HIS A 316 -18.77 -21.12 -8.80
N ALA A 317 -19.55 -20.30 -9.52
CA ALA A 317 -20.32 -19.20 -8.93
C ALA A 317 -21.31 -19.65 -7.83
N ASP A 318 -21.97 -20.79 -7.98
CA ASP A 318 -22.92 -21.29 -6.99
C ASP A 318 -22.21 -21.80 -5.72
N ALA A 319 -21.07 -22.49 -5.87
CA ALA A 319 -20.26 -22.95 -4.74
C ALA A 319 -19.68 -21.74 -3.98
N LEU A 320 -19.21 -20.70 -4.69
CA LEU A 320 -18.70 -19.48 -4.09
C LEU A 320 -19.80 -18.72 -3.32
N ARG A 321 -21.02 -18.62 -3.88
CA ARG A 321 -22.15 -18.03 -3.17
C ARG A 321 -22.50 -18.80 -1.90
N ALA A 322 -22.47 -20.14 -1.95
CA ALA A 322 -22.73 -20.97 -0.78
C ALA A 322 -21.74 -20.68 0.36
N VAL A 323 -20.44 -20.55 0.07
CA VAL A 323 -19.45 -20.17 1.09
C VAL A 323 -19.71 -18.78 1.67
N TYR A 324 -20.12 -17.82 0.85
CA TYR A 324 -20.50 -16.51 1.39
C TYR A 324 -21.76 -16.60 2.24
N ASP A 325 -22.75 -17.41 1.88
CA ASP A 325 -23.97 -17.62 2.66
C ASP A 325 -23.70 -18.25 4.01
N ASP A 326 -22.68 -19.11 4.14
CA ASP A 326 -22.24 -19.70 5.41
C ASP A 326 -21.89 -18.62 6.46
N VAL A 327 -21.38 -17.45 6.04
CA VAL A 327 -21.08 -16.32 6.95
C VAL A 327 -22.31 -15.88 7.72
N THR A 328 -23.51 -15.99 7.14
CA THR A 328 -24.76 -15.65 7.84
C THR A 328 -25.12 -16.65 8.96
N THR A 329 -24.44 -17.79 9.02
CA THR A 329 -24.63 -18.80 10.09
C THR A 329 -23.74 -18.57 11.31
N ILE A 330 -22.85 -17.57 11.27
CA ILE A 330 -22.00 -17.20 12.40
C ILE A 330 -22.88 -16.76 13.56
N SER A 331 -22.67 -17.40 14.69
CA SER A 331 -23.49 -17.20 15.90
C SER A 331 -22.86 -16.21 16.88
N GLU A 332 -21.55 -16.15 16.94
CA GLU A 332 -20.83 -15.27 17.84
C GLU A 332 -20.64 -13.88 17.22
N PRO A 333 -20.75 -12.79 17.99
CA PRO A 333 -20.45 -11.46 17.50
C PRO A 333 -18.99 -11.34 17.01
N VAL A 334 -18.79 -10.77 15.83
CA VAL A 334 -17.46 -10.58 15.24
C VAL A 334 -16.92 -9.20 15.61
N VAL A 335 -15.84 -9.19 16.38
CA VAL A 335 -15.13 -7.93 16.67
C VAL A 335 -14.35 -7.49 15.43
N VAL A 336 -14.55 -6.24 15.03
CA VAL A 336 -13.83 -5.61 13.91
C VAL A 336 -13.07 -4.39 14.39
N GLN A 337 -11.95 -4.12 13.75
CA GLN A 337 -10.97 -3.15 14.16
C GLN A 337 -10.27 -2.51 12.96
N ARG A 338 -9.37 -1.58 13.21
CA ARG A 338 -8.43 -1.14 12.19
C ARG A 338 -7.57 -2.33 11.76
N VAL A 339 -7.42 -2.53 10.46
CA VAL A 339 -6.61 -3.60 9.83
C VAL A 339 -5.71 -3.00 8.75
N HIS A 340 -4.79 -3.79 8.24
CA HIS A 340 -3.94 -3.40 7.11
C HIS A 340 -4.75 -3.23 5.81
N ALA A 341 -5.69 -4.14 5.59
CA ALA A 341 -6.66 -4.19 4.49
C ALA A 341 -6.10 -4.51 3.09
N ASP A 342 -4.78 -4.54 2.90
CA ASP A 342 -4.11 -5.02 1.67
C ASP A 342 -2.83 -5.79 2.03
N PHE A 343 -2.94 -6.73 2.97
CA PHE A 343 -1.82 -7.46 3.56
C PHE A 343 -1.38 -8.65 2.70
N HIS A 344 -0.09 -8.71 2.39
CA HIS A 344 0.58 -9.79 1.65
C HIS A 344 2.10 -9.77 1.89
N LEU A 345 2.84 -10.78 1.42
CA LEU A 345 4.29 -10.90 1.63
C LEU A 345 5.08 -9.66 1.19
N GLY A 346 4.69 -9.01 0.10
CA GLY A 346 5.33 -7.77 -0.37
C GLY A 346 5.11 -6.56 0.54
N GLN A 347 4.27 -6.67 1.58
CA GLN A 347 4.10 -5.65 2.63
C GLN A 347 4.84 -6.03 3.92
N THR A 348 5.83 -6.91 3.80
CA THR A 348 6.60 -7.39 4.95
C THR A 348 8.10 -7.32 4.67
N LEU A 349 8.85 -6.92 5.69
CA LEU A 349 10.30 -6.81 5.64
C LEU A 349 10.91 -7.63 6.77
N ARG A 350 11.85 -8.52 6.46
CA ARG A 350 12.58 -9.32 7.44
C ARG A 350 13.86 -8.60 7.85
N THR A 351 13.97 -8.28 9.11
CA THR A 351 15.15 -7.66 9.72
C THR A 351 15.81 -8.60 10.73
N VAL A 352 16.99 -8.27 11.22
CA VAL A 352 17.66 -9.01 12.30
C VAL A 352 16.86 -9.03 13.61
N ARG A 353 15.93 -8.08 13.81
CA ARG A 353 15.07 -7.98 14.98
C ARG A 353 13.70 -8.66 14.84
N GLY A 354 13.38 -9.15 13.67
CA GLY A 354 12.08 -9.76 13.39
C GLY A 354 11.41 -9.18 12.12
N TRP A 355 10.13 -9.49 11.97
CA TRP A 355 9.32 -9.01 10.87
C TRP A 355 8.84 -7.58 11.10
N LYS A 356 8.86 -6.80 10.04
CA LYS A 356 8.26 -5.47 9.96
C LYS A 356 7.13 -5.49 8.94
N ILE A 357 6.03 -4.85 9.26
CA ILE A 357 4.88 -4.65 8.38
C ILE A 357 4.93 -3.20 7.90
N VAL A 358 4.70 -2.98 6.62
CA VAL A 358 4.81 -1.67 5.96
C VAL A 358 3.57 -1.40 5.11
N ASP A 359 3.35 -0.13 4.75
CA ASP A 359 2.35 0.31 3.78
C ASP A 359 0.88 0.08 4.22
N PHE A 360 0.51 0.61 5.37
CA PHE A 360 -0.86 0.54 5.92
C PHE A 360 -1.87 1.47 5.20
N GLU A 361 -1.65 1.77 3.93
CA GLU A 361 -2.56 2.63 3.15
C GLU A 361 -3.90 1.95 2.82
N GLY A 362 -4.00 0.63 2.94
CA GLY A 362 -5.14 -0.17 2.49
C GLY A 362 -5.23 -0.23 0.96
N GLU A 363 -6.32 -0.77 0.42
CA GLU A 363 -6.49 -0.94 -1.03
C GLU A 363 -6.50 0.42 -1.77
N PRO A 364 -5.53 0.71 -2.66
CA PRO A 364 -5.41 2.02 -3.32
C PRO A 364 -6.62 2.40 -4.18
N ALA A 365 -7.36 1.42 -4.68
CA ALA A 365 -8.55 1.63 -5.51
C ALA A 365 -9.77 2.12 -4.73
N LYS A 366 -9.77 1.97 -3.38
CA LYS A 366 -10.88 2.41 -2.52
C LYS A 366 -10.72 3.86 -2.07
N PRO A 367 -11.84 4.59 -1.89
CA PRO A 367 -11.81 5.91 -1.26
C PRO A 367 -11.23 5.84 0.16
N LEU A 368 -10.60 6.92 0.62
CA LEU A 368 -10.02 7.00 1.96
C LEU A 368 -11.02 6.62 3.07
N SER A 369 -12.26 7.09 2.95
CA SER A 369 -13.35 6.77 3.91
C SER A 369 -13.69 5.28 4.01
N GLU A 370 -13.38 4.48 2.99
CA GLU A 370 -13.55 3.03 3.02
C GLU A 370 -12.30 2.32 3.54
N ARG A 371 -11.11 2.84 3.21
CA ARG A 371 -9.82 2.26 3.65
C ARG A 371 -9.64 2.31 5.16
N ILE A 372 -10.23 3.29 5.83
CA ILE A 372 -10.13 3.48 7.28
C ILE A 372 -11.24 2.78 8.09
N ARG A 373 -12.20 2.12 7.45
CA ARG A 373 -13.28 1.41 8.16
C ARG A 373 -12.73 0.21 8.92
N PRO A 374 -13.25 -0.03 10.13
CA PRO A 374 -12.99 -1.29 10.82
C PRO A 374 -13.39 -2.50 9.96
N ASP A 375 -12.57 -3.54 10.02
CA ASP A 375 -12.82 -4.84 9.38
C ASP A 375 -12.33 -5.96 10.31
N SER A 376 -12.58 -7.21 9.96
CA SER A 376 -12.07 -8.35 10.70
C SER A 376 -10.57 -8.55 10.42
N GLY A 377 -9.77 -8.84 11.46
CA GLY A 377 -8.37 -9.25 11.28
C GLY A 377 -8.19 -10.46 10.36
N TRP A 378 -9.23 -11.30 10.22
CA TRP A 378 -9.21 -12.44 9.30
C TRP A 378 -9.08 -12.03 7.82
N ARG A 379 -9.39 -10.79 7.48
CA ARG A 379 -9.13 -10.24 6.15
C ARG A 379 -7.63 -10.20 5.83
N ASP A 380 -6.81 -9.71 6.76
CA ASP A 380 -5.35 -9.65 6.58
C ASP A 380 -4.73 -11.05 6.62
N VAL A 381 -5.23 -11.90 7.52
CA VAL A 381 -4.84 -13.32 7.55
C VAL A 381 -5.11 -13.99 6.21
N ALA A 382 -6.32 -13.84 5.65
CA ALA A 382 -6.68 -14.37 4.34
C ALA A 382 -5.76 -13.85 3.22
N GLY A 383 -5.45 -12.55 3.23
CA GLY A 383 -4.52 -11.93 2.29
C GLY A 383 -3.13 -12.57 2.32
N MET A 384 -2.60 -12.84 3.51
CA MET A 384 -1.31 -13.51 3.67
C MET A 384 -1.35 -14.97 3.20
N LEU A 385 -2.39 -15.71 3.55
CA LEU A 385 -2.56 -17.10 3.09
C LEU A 385 -2.59 -17.18 1.56
N ARG A 386 -3.30 -16.25 0.92
CA ARG A 386 -3.30 -16.14 -0.54
C ARG A 386 -1.91 -15.79 -1.09
N SER A 387 -1.17 -14.91 -0.41
CA SER A 387 0.18 -14.53 -0.85
C SER A 387 1.17 -15.69 -0.77
N LEU A 388 1.04 -16.57 0.23
CA LEU A 388 1.84 -17.80 0.32
C LEU A 388 1.51 -18.77 -0.83
N ASP A 389 0.23 -18.93 -1.18
CA ASP A 389 -0.17 -19.69 -2.38
C ASP A 389 0.47 -19.11 -3.64
N TYR A 390 0.45 -17.78 -3.80
CA TYR A 390 1.08 -17.10 -4.94
C TYR A 390 2.58 -17.32 -5.03
N ALA A 391 3.31 -17.28 -3.91
CA ALA A 391 4.76 -17.46 -3.90
C ALA A 391 5.17 -18.82 -4.47
N ALA A 392 4.46 -19.89 -4.07
CA ALA A 392 4.72 -21.23 -4.58
C ALA A 392 4.48 -21.35 -6.08
N HIS A 393 3.35 -20.87 -6.56
CA HIS A 393 2.96 -20.99 -7.96
C HIS A 393 3.67 -20.00 -8.89
N ALA A 394 4.13 -18.85 -8.38
CA ALA A 394 4.90 -17.90 -9.18
C ALA A 394 6.24 -18.50 -9.65
N VAL A 395 6.88 -19.30 -8.80
CA VAL A 395 8.12 -20.01 -9.16
C VAL A 395 7.82 -21.22 -10.05
N GLU A 396 6.70 -21.93 -9.81
CA GLU A 396 6.26 -23.04 -10.67
C GLU A 396 6.07 -22.59 -12.12
N ALA A 397 5.47 -21.42 -12.34
CA ALA A 397 5.23 -20.87 -13.67
C ALA A 397 6.51 -20.58 -14.47
N ASP A 398 7.65 -20.42 -13.80
CA ASP A 398 8.96 -20.14 -14.41
C ASP A 398 9.79 -21.40 -14.69
N VAL A 399 9.32 -22.60 -14.30
CA VAL A 399 10.04 -23.87 -14.43
C VAL A 399 9.32 -24.79 -15.45
N GLU A 400 10.04 -25.73 -16.07
CA GLU A 400 9.42 -26.74 -16.94
C GLU A 400 8.36 -27.56 -16.16
N GLU A 401 7.15 -27.67 -16.72
CA GLU A 401 6.03 -28.38 -16.12
C GLU A 401 6.39 -29.83 -15.74
N GLY A 402 6.12 -30.16 -14.47
CA GLY A 402 6.29 -31.51 -13.94
C GLY A 402 5.38 -31.77 -12.73
N ALA A 403 4.71 -32.94 -12.71
CA ALA A 403 3.80 -33.29 -11.60
C ALA A 403 4.49 -33.24 -10.22
N GLN A 404 5.79 -33.46 -10.15
CA GLN A 404 6.54 -33.40 -8.90
C GLN A 404 6.73 -31.94 -8.43
N ILE A 405 7.01 -31.01 -9.33
CA ILE A 405 7.13 -29.57 -9.01
C ILE A 405 5.80 -29.04 -8.50
N ALA A 406 4.68 -29.33 -9.21
CA ALA A 406 3.34 -28.95 -8.78
C ALA A 406 3.00 -29.50 -7.37
N TYR A 407 3.36 -30.74 -7.10
CA TYR A 407 3.18 -31.35 -5.78
C TYR A 407 4.01 -30.63 -4.71
N ARG A 408 5.26 -30.30 -4.99
CA ARG A 408 6.14 -29.53 -4.05
C ARG A 408 5.65 -28.12 -3.83
N ALA A 409 5.09 -27.46 -4.85
CA ALA A 409 4.49 -26.13 -4.71
C ALA A 409 3.32 -26.16 -3.71
N LEU A 410 2.42 -27.15 -3.84
CA LEU A 410 1.31 -27.33 -2.90
C LEU A 410 1.80 -27.66 -1.48
N GLU A 411 2.76 -28.56 -1.34
CA GLU A 411 3.34 -28.93 -0.04
C GLU A 411 3.97 -27.71 0.65
N TRP A 412 4.72 -26.88 -0.09
CA TRP A 412 5.31 -25.66 0.45
C TRP A 412 4.24 -24.68 0.91
N ALA A 413 3.22 -24.45 0.07
CA ALA A 413 2.13 -23.54 0.40
C ALA A 413 1.37 -23.99 1.64
N GLU A 414 0.94 -25.25 1.71
CA GLU A 414 0.20 -25.80 2.87
C GLU A 414 1.01 -25.72 4.17
N ARG A 415 2.28 -26.12 4.12
CA ARG A 415 3.19 -26.07 5.27
C ARG A 415 3.32 -24.64 5.83
N ASN A 416 3.55 -23.67 4.96
CA ASN A 416 3.75 -22.29 5.38
C ASN A 416 2.45 -21.60 5.80
N ARG A 417 1.32 -21.95 5.20
CA ARG A 417 -0.01 -21.50 5.63
C ARG A 417 -0.35 -21.98 7.04
N LEU A 418 -0.10 -23.27 7.32
CA LEU A 418 -0.29 -23.83 8.66
C LEU A 418 0.60 -23.15 9.68
N ALA A 419 1.90 -23.03 9.41
CA ALA A 419 2.85 -22.38 10.31
C ALA A 419 2.48 -20.90 10.60
N PHE A 420 2.04 -20.15 9.58
CA PHE A 420 1.57 -18.77 9.77
C PHE A 420 0.33 -18.70 10.67
N LEU A 421 -0.66 -19.58 10.44
CA LEU A 421 -1.87 -19.66 11.27
C LEU A 421 -1.57 -20.05 12.70
N GLU A 422 -0.69 -21.02 12.93
CA GLU A 422 -0.24 -21.44 14.25
C GLU A 422 0.36 -20.25 15.01
N GLY A 423 1.30 -19.51 14.40
CA GLY A 423 1.89 -18.31 15.01
C GLY A 423 0.86 -17.22 15.32
N TYR A 424 -0.08 -16.98 14.42
CA TYR A 424 -1.14 -15.99 14.63
C TYR A 424 -2.08 -16.39 15.78
N ILE A 425 -2.47 -17.66 15.86
CA ILE A 425 -3.35 -18.18 16.93
C ILE A 425 -2.64 -18.15 18.28
N GLU A 426 -1.39 -18.61 18.35
CA GLU A 426 -0.58 -18.62 19.56
C GLU A 426 -0.47 -17.21 20.17
N ALA A 427 -0.08 -16.22 19.37
CA ALA A 427 0.09 -14.86 19.84
C ALA A 427 -1.23 -14.15 20.18
N SER A 428 -2.36 -14.61 19.63
CA SER A 428 -3.69 -14.09 19.99
C SER A 428 -4.16 -14.52 21.38
N GLY A 429 -3.29 -15.05 22.23
CA GLY A 429 -3.56 -15.43 23.62
C GLY A 429 -4.27 -16.78 23.78
N ARG A 430 -4.22 -17.64 22.76
CA ARG A 430 -4.70 -19.00 22.80
C ARG A 430 -3.56 -19.94 23.17
N THR A 431 -3.91 -21.05 23.80
CA THR A 431 -2.93 -22.07 24.15
C THR A 431 -2.49 -22.84 22.91
N GLU A 432 -1.24 -23.33 22.92
CA GLU A 432 -0.67 -24.18 21.87
C GLU A 432 -1.63 -25.36 21.56
N GLY A 433 -1.96 -25.53 20.28
CA GLY A 433 -2.90 -26.56 19.83
C GLY A 433 -4.37 -26.12 19.75
N ASP A 434 -4.70 -24.87 20.05
CA ASP A 434 -6.06 -24.34 19.82
C ASP A 434 -6.37 -24.33 18.32
N VAL A 435 -7.52 -24.90 17.99
CA VAL A 435 -8.04 -24.92 16.63
C VAL A 435 -8.98 -23.71 16.46
N LEU A 436 -9.02 -23.14 15.27
CA LEU A 436 -10.00 -22.11 14.92
C LEU A 436 -11.42 -22.60 15.21
N SER A 437 -12.24 -21.76 15.84
CA SER A 437 -13.67 -22.05 15.99
C SER A 437 -14.33 -22.18 14.60
N ARG A 438 -15.47 -22.85 14.54
CA ARG A 438 -16.26 -22.95 13.30
C ARG A 438 -16.52 -21.57 12.69
N ASP A 439 -16.92 -20.61 13.51
CA ASP A 439 -17.26 -19.26 13.05
C ASP A 439 -16.04 -18.54 12.47
N GLN A 440 -14.85 -18.74 13.05
CA GLN A 440 -13.60 -18.20 12.52
C GLN A 440 -13.17 -18.88 11.21
N GLN A 441 -13.34 -20.19 11.09
CA GLN A 441 -13.06 -20.93 9.84
C GLN A 441 -13.96 -20.47 8.71
N VAL A 442 -15.26 -20.29 8.99
CA VAL A 442 -16.24 -19.79 8.02
C VAL A 442 -15.84 -18.38 7.53
N LEU A 443 -15.51 -17.49 8.47
CA LEU A 443 -15.16 -16.12 8.13
C LEU A 443 -13.85 -16.05 7.34
N LEU A 444 -12.81 -16.76 7.78
CA LEU A 444 -11.52 -16.83 7.09
C LEU A 444 -11.69 -17.35 5.66
N ARG A 445 -12.43 -18.46 5.49
CA ARG A 445 -12.69 -19.05 4.17
C ARG A 445 -13.40 -18.06 3.23
N ALA A 446 -14.37 -17.30 3.76
CA ALA A 446 -15.07 -16.31 2.96
C ALA A 446 -14.14 -15.18 2.49
N TYR A 447 -13.23 -14.68 3.34
CA TYR A 447 -12.24 -13.67 2.96
C TYR A 447 -11.20 -14.22 1.97
N GLU A 448 -10.72 -15.46 2.15
CA GLU A 448 -9.81 -16.07 1.18
C GLU A 448 -10.43 -16.17 -0.20
N ILE A 449 -11.69 -16.61 -0.28
CA ILE A 449 -12.43 -16.68 -1.55
C ILE A 449 -12.66 -15.29 -2.13
N ASP A 450 -13.05 -14.32 -1.33
CA ASP A 450 -13.26 -12.94 -1.81
C ASP A 450 -11.98 -12.34 -2.39
N LYS A 451 -10.82 -12.58 -1.73
CA LYS A 451 -9.51 -12.18 -2.26
C LYS A 451 -9.17 -12.94 -3.54
N ALA A 452 -9.42 -14.26 -3.62
CA ALA A 452 -9.19 -15.05 -4.83
C ALA A 452 -10.05 -14.56 -6.01
N VAL A 453 -11.31 -14.22 -5.77
CA VAL A 453 -12.21 -13.62 -6.78
C VAL A 453 -11.65 -12.28 -7.28
N TYR A 454 -11.19 -11.41 -6.37
CA TYR A 454 -10.53 -10.16 -6.75
C TYR A 454 -9.29 -10.42 -7.62
N GLU A 455 -8.46 -11.37 -7.22
CA GLU A 455 -7.24 -11.77 -7.93
C GLU A 455 -7.53 -12.25 -9.35
N THR A 456 -8.61 -13.03 -9.58
CA THR A 456 -8.96 -13.47 -10.94
C THR A 456 -9.20 -12.29 -11.89
N VAL A 457 -9.87 -11.24 -11.42
CA VAL A 457 -10.10 -10.01 -12.19
C VAL A 457 -8.79 -9.27 -12.46
N TYR A 458 -7.96 -9.16 -11.42
CA TYR A 458 -6.66 -8.49 -11.52
C TYR A 458 -5.75 -9.19 -12.54
N GLU A 459 -5.61 -10.52 -12.43
CA GLU A 459 -4.76 -11.29 -13.33
C GLU A 459 -5.28 -11.28 -14.77
N THR A 460 -6.58 -11.42 -14.96
CA THR A 460 -7.19 -11.31 -16.30
C THR A 460 -6.84 -10.00 -17.01
N ARG A 461 -6.75 -8.90 -16.26
CA ARG A 461 -6.46 -7.57 -16.82
C ARG A 461 -4.97 -7.28 -16.98
N ASN A 462 -4.13 -7.78 -16.09
CA ASN A 462 -2.75 -7.36 -15.97
C ASN A 462 -1.73 -8.46 -16.30
N ARG A 463 -2.02 -9.73 -15.94
CA ARG A 463 -1.12 -10.88 -16.11
C ARG A 463 -1.91 -12.15 -16.45
N PRO A 464 -2.52 -12.26 -17.65
CA PRO A 464 -3.44 -13.36 -17.98
C PRO A 464 -2.85 -14.78 -17.80
N THR A 465 -1.53 -14.92 -17.91
CA THR A 465 -0.81 -16.19 -17.68
C THR A 465 -0.84 -16.65 -16.23
N TRP A 466 -1.13 -15.76 -15.29
CA TRP A 466 -1.21 -16.05 -13.85
C TRP A 466 -2.62 -16.37 -13.38
N LEU A 467 -3.62 -16.29 -14.24
CA LEU A 467 -5.03 -16.56 -13.90
C LEU A 467 -5.23 -17.96 -13.29
N ALA A 468 -4.41 -18.93 -13.68
CA ALA A 468 -4.48 -20.30 -13.15
C ALA A 468 -4.28 -20.33 -11.61
N ILE A 469 -3.47 -19.41 -11.03
CA ILE A 469 -3.18 -19.38 -9.60
C ILE A 469 -4.44 -19.12 -8.76
N PRO A 470 -5.17 -18.00 -8.93
CA PRO A 470 -6.39 -17.78 -8.17
C PRO A 470 -7.49 -18.80 -8.51
N MET A 471 -7.57 -19.31 -9.74
CA MET A 471 -8.56 -20.34 -10.11
C MET A 471 -8.33 -21.65 -9.35
N SER A 472 -7.08 -22.14 -9.26
CA SER A 472 -6.71 -23.31 -8.46
C SER A 472 -7.03 -23.10 -6.97
N GLY A 473 -6.78 -21.88 -6.44
CA GLY A 473 -7.18 -21.52 -5.08
C GLY A 473 -8.70 -21.62 -4.86
N ILE A 474 -9.50 -21.18 -5.82
CA ILE A 474 -10.97 -21.28 -5.78
C ILE A 474 -11.40 -22.75 -5.77
N GLU A 475 -10.85 -23.59 -6.65
CA GLU A 475 -11.13 -25.03 -6.70
C GLU A 475 -10.85 -25.72 -5.36
N ARG A 476 -9.68 -25.46 -4.78
CA ARG A 476 -9.29 -25.99 -3.47
C ARG A 476 -10.25 -25.54 -2.37
N LEU A 477 -10.58 -24.26 -2.32
CA LEU A 477 -11.43 -23.68 -1.29
C LEU A 477 -12.91 -24.09 -1.43
N THR A 478 -13.38 -24.43 -2.62
CA THR A 478 -14.75 -24.91 -2.86
C THR A 478 -14.88 -26.44 -2.77
N GLY A 479 -13.86 -27.21 -3.15
CA GLY A 479 -13.85 -28.68 -3.18
C GLY A 479 -13.81 -29.37 -1.81
N SER A 480 -13.20 -28.72 -0.80
CA SER A 480 -13.06 -29.28 0.57
C SER A 480 -14.39 -29.47 1.34
N SER A 481 -15.55 -29.12 0.75
CA SER A 481 -16.86 -29.35 1.35
C SER A 481 -17.41 -30.76 1.13
N GLU A 482 -16.90 -31.53 0.17
CA GLU A 482 -17.36 -32.87 -0.11
C GLU A 482 -16.64 -33.96 0.69
N GLU A 483 -15.36 -33.74 1.06
CA GLU A 483 -14.58 -34.73 1.82
C GLU A 483 -14.86 -34.71 3.34
N ALA A 484 -15.41 -33.66 3.89
CA ALA A 484 -15.76 -33.55 5.32
C ALA A 484 -17.11 -34.21 5.67
N GLN A 485 -17.86 -34.71 4.69
CA GLN A 485 -19.18 -35.40 4.88
C GLN A 485 -19.11 -36.92 4.64
N THR A 486 -17.96 -37.49 4.36
CA THR A 486 -17.73 -38.93 4.25
C THR A 486 -16.82 -39.42 5.36
#